data_8cd0c3e5423efdde860ad67f7cad5f49
#
_entry.id   8cd0c3e5423efdde860ad67f7cad5f49
#
_cell.length_a   1.000
_cell.length_b   1.000
_cell.length_c   1.000
_cell.angle_alpha   90.00
_cell.angle_beta   90.00
_cell.angle_gamma   90.00
#
_symmetry.space_group_name_H-M   'P 1'
#
loop_
_entity.id
_entity.type
_entity.pdbx_description
1 polymer ?
#
loop_
_entity_poly.entity_id
_entity_poly.type
_entity_poly.pdbx_seq_one_letter_code
_entity_poly.pdbx_strand_id
1 'polypeptide(L)'
;MTKFFSCSVCQLNDLSLLQGKRVLYAAIVGLLVIMGAIVYYASLDNPELEQVEIKLSNVELLDVNSIENQARLEITFLVKNPSEKTFTVALISYGLYANDKLIGTGQYSTEDVAMPGRAAFYPGSEIPLKSIFKLVLSDANAQEYLSITKGELVKYSAKGTITAETAWSLVEKEFESIME
;
A
#
# COMPACT_ATOMS: atom_id res chain seq x y z
N MET A 1 -29.75 -74.82 23.08
CA MET A 1 -28.82 -74.47 21.97
C MET A 1 -29.27 -73.18 21.38
N THR A 2 -28.89 -72.04 21.96
CA THR A 2 -29.10 -70.71 21.33
C THR A 2 -28.31 -69.67 22.10
N LYS A 3 -27.06 -69.44 21.79
CA LYS A 3 -26.28 -68.26 22.17
C LYS A 3 -24.96 -68.21 21.40
N PHE A 4 -24.98 -67.76 20.18
CA PHE A 4 -23.74 -67.37 19.44
C PHE A 4 -24.10 -66.55 18.20
N PHE A 5 -24.74 -65.40 18.35
CA PHE A 5 -24.87 -64.45 17.21
C PHE A 5 -25.14 -63.04 17.73
N SER A 6 -24.23 -62.48 18.47
CA SER A 6 -24.42 -61.07 18.87
C SER A 6 -23.14 -60.30 19.16
N CYS A 7 -22.02 -60.61 18.48
CA CYS A 7 -20.79 -59.87 18.78
C CYS A 7 -20.05 -59.37 17.51
N SER A 8 -20.53 -59.69 16.30
CA SER A 8 -19.81 -59.28 15.07
C SER A 8 -20.23 -57.92 14.51
N VAL A 9 -21.44 -57.44 14.81
CA VAL A 9 -21.96 -56.18 14.23
C VAL A 9 -21.46 -54.96 14.99
N CYS A 10 -21.16 -55.07 16.29
CA CYS A 10 -20.68 -53.96 17.11
C CYS A 10 -19.21 -53.53 16.78
N GLN A 11 -18.37 -54.50 16.39
CA GLN A 11 -16.96 -54.21 16.03
C GLN A 11 -16.80 -53.56 14.69
N LEU A 12 -17.72 -53.78 13.72
CA LEU A 12 -17.67 -53.18 12.42
C LEU A 12 -18.04 -51.70 12.43
N ASN A 13 -18.93 -51.28 13.33
CA ASN A 13 -19.31 -49.86 13.46
C ASN A 13 -18.21 -49.01 14.11
N ASP A 14 -17.45 -49.53 15.06
CA ASP A 14 -16.35 -48.78 15.68
C ASP A 14 -15.17 -48.57 14.73
N LEU A 15 -14.87 -49.54 13.88
CA LEU A 15 -13.82 -49.41 12.87
C LEU A 15 -14.18 -48.35 11.78
N SER A 16 -15.44 -48.32 11.38
CA SER A 16 -15.91 -47.32 10.39
C SER A 16 -15.92 -45.91 10.95
N LEU A 17 -16.28 -45.70 12.20
CA LEU A 17 -16.24 -44.42 12.90
C LEU A 17 -14.80 -43.93 13.14
N LEU A 18 -13.87 -44.81 13.46
CA LEU A 18 -12.45 -44.51 13.61
C LEU A 18 -11.81 -44.15 12.27
N GLN A 19 -12.22 -44.80 11.17
CA GLN A 19 -11.75 -44.54 9.82
C GLN A 19 -12.27 -43.17 9.34
N GLY A 20 -13.55 -42.86 9.63
CA GLY A 20 -14.13 -41.52 9.34
C GLY A 20 -13.42 -40.39 10.06
N LYS A 21 -13.10 -40.56 11.34
CA LYS A 21 -12.35 -39.55 12.12
C LYS A 21 -10.93 -39.36 11.61
N ARG A 22 -10.22 -40.38 11.18
CA ARG A 22 -8.88 -40.30 10.60
C ARG A 22 -8.90 -39.54 9.27
N VAL A 23 -9.89 -39.82 8.43
CA VAL A 23 -10.08 -39.11 7.16
C VAL A 23 -10.38 -37.63 7.41
N LEU A 24 -11.21 -37.30 8.40
CA LEU A 24 -11.51 -35.94 8.79
C LEU A 24 -10.24 -35.19 9.28
N TYR A 25 -9.46 -35.80 10.16
CA TYR A 25 -8.19 -35.19 10.60
C TYR A 25 -7.19 -35.01 9.46
N ALA A 26 -7.08 -35.99 8.56
CA ALA A 26 -6.22 -35.88 7.39
C ALA A 26 -6.66 -34.74 6.46
N ALA A 27 -7.98 -34.56 6.26
CA ALA A 27 -8.51 -33.45 5.49
C ALA A 27 -8.23 -32.08 6.16
N ILE A 28 -8.39 -31.96 7.47
CA ILE A 28 -8.09 -30.73 8.21
C ILE A 28 -6.59 -30.41 8.11
N VAL A 29 -5.72 -31.39 8.35
CA VAL A 29 -4.27 -31.21 8.24
C VAL A 29 -3.88 -30.81 6.82
N GLY A 30 -4.44 -31.47 5.81
CA GLY A 30 -4.23 -31.15 4.41
C GLY A 30 -4.63 -29.69 4.09
N LEU A 31 -5.79 -29.25 4.58
CA LEU A 31 -6.25 -27.86 4.42
C LEU A 31 -5.29 -26.86 5.07
N LEU A 32 -4.85 -27.14 6.30
CA LEU A 32 -3.89 -26.28 7.03
C LEU A 32 -2.54 -26.18 6.31
N VAL A 33 -2.06 -27.29 5.73
CA VAL A 33 -0.82 -27.31 4.95
C VAL A 33 -0.97 -26.45 3.67
N ILE A 34 -2.10 -26.60 2.96
CA ILE A 34 -2.38 -25.78 1.76
C ILE A 34 -2.47 -24.30 2.12
N MET A 35 -3.20 -23.93 3.17
CA MET A 35 -3.29 -22.55 3.65
C MET A 35 -1.91 -22.00 4.03
N GLY A 36 -1.11 -22.77 4.77
CA GLY A 36 0.25 -22.37 5.13
C GLY A 36 1.15 -22.17 3.92
N ALA A 37 1.05 -23.04 2.91
CA ALA A 37 1.79 -22.91 1.66
C ALA A 37 1.40 -21.65 0.87
N ILE A 38 0.11 -21.32 0.81
CA ILE A 38 -0.38 -20.09 0.14
C ILE A 38 0.16 -18.84 0.86
N VAL A 39 0.06 -18.78 2.19
CA VAL A 39 0.59 -17.64 2.98
C VAL A 39 2.10 -17.50 2.80
N TYR A 40 2.83 -18.61 2.86
CA TYR A 40 4.27 -18.62 2.62
C TYR A 40 4.63 -18.10 1.23
N TYR A 41 3.92 -18.58 0.20
CA TYR A 41 4.15 -18.14 -1.17
C TYR A 41 3.86 -16.65 -1.36
N ALA A 42 2.75 -16.15 -0.78
CA ALA A 42 2.41 -14.73 -0.84
C ALA A 42 3.46 -13.84 -0.14
N SER A 43 4.06 -14.32 0.95
CA SER A 43 5.08 -13.57 1.69
C SER A 43 6.41 -13.40 0.93
N LEU A 44 6.66 -14.19 -0.11
CA LEU A 44 7.86 -14.06 -0.94
C LEU A 44 7.87 -12.79 -1.80
N ASP A 45 6.71 -12.17 -2.03
CA ASP A 45 6.61 -10.92 -2.80
C ASP A 45 6.98 -9.68 -1.97
N ASN A 46 6.95 -9.75 -0.64
CA ASN A 46 7.21 -8.60 0.24
C ASN A 46 8.60 -7.96 0.03
N PRO A 47 9.71 -8.71 -0.02
CA PRO A 47 11.04 -8.14 -0.22
C PRO A 47 11.19 -7.41 -1.57
N GLU A 48 10.44 -7.84 -2.59
CA GLU A 48 10.43 -7.20 -3.90
C GLU A 48 9.67 -5.87 -3.86
N LEU A 49 8.52 -5.83 -3.17
CA LEU A 49 7.72 -4.62 -3.00
C LEU A 49 8.44 -3.56 -2.14
N GLU A 50 9.25 -3.98 -1.16
CA GLU A 50 10.06 -3.08 -0.34
C GLU A 50 11.14 -2.33 -1.13
N GLN A 51 11.49 -2.79 -2.34
CA GLN A 51 12.47 -2.13 -3.18
C GLN A 51 11.93 -0.87 -3.86
N VAL A 52 10.62 -0.62 -3.84
CA VAL A 52 10.03 0.58 -4.45
C VAL A 52 10.78 1.85 -4.05
N GLU A 53 11.12 2.65 -5.04
CA GLU A 53 11.77 3.96 -4.85
C GLU A 53 10.76 5.06 -5.16
N ILE A 54 10.72 6.08 -4.31
CA ILE A 54 9.87 7.26 -4.49
C ILE A 54 10.69 8.52 -4.27
N LYS A 55 10.55 9.50 -5.16
CA LYS A 55 11.21 10.81 -5.09
C LYS A 55 10.20 11.92 -5.33
N LEU A 56 10.36 13.02 -4.60
CA LEU A 56 9.66 14.28 -4.88
C LEU A 56 10.35 14.92 -6.09
N SER A 57 9.66 14.94 -7.23
CA SER A 57 10.20 15.41 -8.50
C SER A 57 9.88 16.88 -8.77
N ASN A 58 8.65 17.30 -8.46
CA ASN A 58 8.21 18.67 -8.72
C ASN A 58 7.14 19.13 -7.76
N VAL A 59 7.15 20.42 -7.44
CA VAL A 59 6.10 21.13 -6.69
C VAL A 59 5.79 22.41 -7.44
N GLU A 60 4.59 22.53 -7.99
CA GLU A 60 4.17 23.66 -8.80
C GLU A 60 2.93 24.33 -8.19
N LEU A 61 2.95 25.66 -8.12
CA LEU A 61 1.80 26.45 -7.70
C LEU A 61 0.81 26.54 -8.86
N LEU A 62 -0.39 25.99 -8.71
CA LEU A 62 -1.44 26.04 -9.72
C LEU A 62 -2.26 27.31 -9.64
N ASP A 63 -2.78 27.63 -8.45
CA ASP A 63 -3.59 28.82 -8.23
C ASP A 63 -3.56 29.24 -6.75
N VAL A 64 -3.99 30.49 -6.53
CA VAL A 64 -4.15 31.08 -5.18
C VAL A 64 -5.55 31.66 -5.07
N ASN A 65 -6.32 31.14 -4.12
CA ASN A 65 -7.63 31.69 -3.76
C ASN A 65 -7.47 32.61 -2.54
N SER A 66 -7.39 33.92 -2.81
CA SER A 66 -7.22 34.94 -1.77
C SER A 66 -8.46 35.12 -0.87
N ILE A 67 -9.65 34.68 -1.33
CA ILE A 67 -10.88 34.79 -0.55
C ILE A 67 -10.89 33.72 0.55
N GLU A 68 -10.48 32.50 0.20
CA GLU A 68 -10.43 31.36 1.12
C GLU A 68 -9.08 31.21 1.81
N ASN A 69 -8.11 32.06 1.51
CA ASN A 69 -6.73 31.96 1.99
C ASN A 69 -6.14 30.56 1.72
N GLN A 70 -6.33 30.08 0.50
CA GLN A 70 -5.85 28.77 0.05
C GLN A 70 -4.98 28.91 -1.19
N ALA A 71 -3.94 28.09 -1.27
CA ALA A 71 -3.17 27.86 -2.48
C ALA A 71 -3.26 26.37 -2.87
N ARG A 72 -3.32 26.09 -4.17
CA ARG A 72 -3.28 24.73 -4.70
C ARG A 72 -1.92 24.47 -5.32
N LEU A 73 -1.26 23.42 -4.86
CA LEU A 73 0.02 22.98 -5.39
C LEU A 73 -0.17 21.62 -6.09
N GLU A 74 0.44 21.46 -7.27
CA GLU A 74 0.60 20.15 -7.90
C GLU A 74 1.91 19.53 -7.41
N ILE A 75 1.81 18.41 -6.72
CA ILE A 75 2.94 17.63 -6.22
C ILE A 75 3.15 16.46 -7.16
N THR A 76 4.35 16.30 -7.71
CA THR A 76 4.70 15.19 -8.58
C THR A 76 5.70 14.28 -7.87
N PHE A 77 5.27 13.06 -7.57
CA PHE A 77 6.15 12.00 -7.09
C PHE A 77 6.59 11.13 -8.26
N LEU A 78 7.89 10.91 -8.37
CA LEU A 78 8.46 9.97 -9.32
C LEU A 78 8.65 8.65 -8.62
N VAL A 79 7.86 7.64 -9.02
CA VAL A 79 7.93 6.29 -8.43
C VAL A 79 8.59 5.36 -9.43
N LYS A 80 9.61 4.63 -8.95
CA LYS A 80 10.38 3.68 -9.75
C LYS A 80 10.24 2.28 -9.17
N ASN A 81 10.11 1.32 -10.07
CA ASN A 81 10.10 -0.10 -9.76
C ASN A 81 11.45 -0.75 -10.11
N PRO A 82 12.37 -0.91 -9.17
CA PRO A 82 13.62 -1.61 -9.42
C PRO A 82 13.49 -3.13 -9.33
N SER A 83 12.34 -3.65 -8.86
CA SER A 83 12.11 -5.09 -8.67
C SER A 83 11.75 -5.82 -9.96
N GLU A 84 11.75 -7.15 -9.92
CA GLU A 84 11.31 -7.99 -11.03
C GLU A 84 9.79 -8.25 -11.04
N LYS A 85 9.06 -7.75 -10.03
CA LYS A 85 7.60 -7.94 -9.89
C LYS A 85 6.84 -6.71 -10.36
N THR A 86 5.70 -6.92 -10.99
CA THR A 86 4.76 -5.84 -11.30
C THR A 86 3.92 -5.54 -10.06
N PHE A 87 3.84 -4.27 -9.67
CA PHE A 87 2.98 -3.82 -8.58
C PHE A 87 2.16 -2.59 -8.98
N THR A 88 1.22 -2.22 -8.13
CA THR A 88 0.48 -0.96 -8.23
C THR A 88 0.70 -0.14 -6.96
N VAL A 89 0.68 1.19 -7.09
CA VAL A 89 0.70 2.10 -5.94
C VAL A 89 -0.74 2.43 -5.59
N ALA A 90 -1.17 1.99 -4.42
CA ALA A 90 -2.54 2.23 -3.94
C ALA A 90 -2.68 3.61 -3.31
N LEU A 91 -1.69 4.00 -2.50
CA LEU A 91 -1.75 5.17 -1.66
C LEU A 91 -0.35 5.74 -1.44
N ILE A 92 -0.23 7.08 -1.44
CA ILE A 92 0.93 7.80 -0.91
C ILE A 92 0.38 8.82 0.09
N SER A 93 0.70 8.65 1.37
CA SER A 93 0.38 9.62 2.42
C SER A 93 1.64 10.39 2.76
N TYR A 94 1.60 11.71 2.73
CA TYR A 94 2.80 12.51 2.92
C TYR A 94 2.54 13.80 3.71
N GLY A 95 3.56 14.22 4.44
CA GLY A 95 3.71 15.58 4.94
C GLY A 95 4.59 16.37 3.98
N LEU A 96 4.14 17.55 3.56
CA LEU A 96 4.91 18.46 2.73
C LEU A 96 5.61 19.48 3.61
N TYR A 97 6.90 19.67 3.39
CA TYR A 97 7.73 20.61 4.12
C TYR A 97 8.26 21.69 3.17
N ALA A 98 8.29 22.90 3.65
CA ALA A 98 8.89 24.06 3.00
C ALA A 98 9.97 24.63 3.92
N ASN A 99 11.24 24.68 3.47
CA ASN A 99 12.37 25.12 4.29
C ASN A 99 12.44 24.38 5.64
N ASP A 100 12.29 23.05 5.62
CA ASP A 100 12.28 22.12 6.77
C ASP A 100 11.10 22.27 7.74
N LYS A 101 10.12 23.12 7.43
CA LYS A 101 8.92 23.31 8.22
C LYS A 101 7.71 22.64 7.57
N LEU A 102 6.96 21.85 8.35
CA LEU A 102 5.75 21.20 7.88
C LEU A 102 4.69 22.25 7.50
N ILE A 103 4.25 22.26 6.27
CA ILE A 103 3.20 23.16 5.77
C ILE A 103 1.83 22.50 5.65
N GLY A 104 1.77 21.18 5.73
CA GLY A 104 0.55 20.41 5.75
C GLY A 104 0.76 18.94 5.35
N THR A 105 -0.34 18.19 5.36
CA THR A 105 -0.36 16.78 4.95
C THR A 105 -1.22 16.61 3.72
N GLY A 106 -0.82 15.70 2.84
CA GLY A 106 -1.53 15.38 1.61
C GLY A 106 -1.59 13.87 1.39
N GLN A 107 -2.40 13.48 0.44
CA GLN A 107 -2.59 12.09 0.06
C GLN A 107 -2.73 12.00 -1.46
N TYR A 108 -2.05 11.05 -2.06
CA TYR A 108 -2.35 10.56 -3.40
C TYR A 108 -3.10 9.25 -3.26
N SER A 109 -4.25 9.14 -3.90
CA SER A 109 -5.02 7.90 -3.98
C SER A 109 -5.38 7.62 -5.43
N THR A 110 -5.32 6.36 -5.83
CA THR A 110 -5.78 5.93 -7.15
C THR A 110 -7.29 6.06 -7.33
N GLU A 111 -8.05 6.23 -6.23
CA GLU A 111 -9.49 6.47 -6.27
C GLU A 111 -9.81 7.90 -6.75
N ASP A 112 -8.89 8.85 -6.54
CA ASP A 112 -9.09 10.26 -6.93
C ASP A 112 -8.69 10.54 -8.39
N VAL A 113 -8.06 9.58 -9.06
CA VAL A 113 -7.61 9.73 -10.45
C VAL A 113 -8.69 9.20 -11.40
N ALA A 114 -9.23 10.08 -12.25
CA ALA A 114 -10.26 9.75 -13.26
C ALA A 114 -9.73 8.85 -14.41
N MET A 115 -8.78 7.98 -14.12
CA MET A 115 -8.27 7.01 -15.08
C MET A 115 -8.90 5.64 -14.87
N PRO A 116 -9.33 4.95 -15.92
CA PRO A 116 -9.77 3.58 -15.82
C PRO A 116 -8.56 2.66 -15.60
N GLY A 117 -8.27 2.37 -14.34
CA GLY A 117 -7.23 1.43 -13.94
C GLY A 117 -6.09 2.06 -13.17
N ARG A 118 -5.64 1.34 -12.15
CA ARG A 118 -4.44 1.68 -11.39
C ARG A 118 -3.22 1.57 -12.29
N ALA A 119 -2.31 2.54 -12.22
CA ALA A 119 -1.06 2.48 -12.97
C ALA A 119 -0.24 1.25 -12.53
N ALA A 120 0.02 0.33 -13.45
CA ALA A 120 0.86 -0.82 -13.20
C ALA A 120 2.33 -0.45 -13.39
N PHE A 121 3.13 -0.67 -12.37
CA PHE A 121 4.57 -0.46 -12.38
C PHE A 121 5.25 -1.76 -12.80
N TYR A 122 5.61 -1.86 -14.07
CA TYR A 122 6.39 -2.98 -14.59
C TYR A 122 7.84 -2.92 -14.13
N PRO A 123 8.58 -4.03 -14.13
CA PRO A 123 10.01 -4.04 -13.84
C PRO A 123 10.78 -2.96 -14.59
N GLY A 124 11.55 -2.14 -13.85
CA GLY A 124 12.32 -1.03 -14.40
C GLY A 124 11.51 0.20 -14.82
N SER A 125 10.18 0.21 -14.65
CA SER A 125 9.37 1.39 -15.00
C SER A 125 9.55 2.51 -13.98
N GLU A 126 9.39 3.75 -14.47
CA GLU A 126 9.44 4.98 -13.70
C GLU A 126 8.26 5.84 -14.13
N ILE A 127 7.32 6.12 -13.22
CA ILE A 127 6.05 6.78 -13.54
C ILE A 127 5.85 7.97 -12.60
N PRO A 128 5.58 9.19 -13.15
CA PRO A 128 5.22 10.34 -12.34
C PRO A 128 3.76 10.24 -11.88
N LEU A 129 3.56 10.35 -10.57
CA LEU A 129 2.25 10.40 -9.92
C LEU A 129 1.99 11.82 -9.43
N LYS A 130 0.87 12.40 -9.87
CA LYS A 130 0.49 13.78 -9.56
C LYS A 130 -0.60 13.81 -8.48
N SER A 131 -0.43 14.65 -7.47
CA SER A 131 -1.37 14.89 -6.39
C SER A 131 -1.63 16.38 -6.23
N ILE A 132 -2.88 16.75 -5.97
CA ILE A 132 -3.25 18.12 -5.66
C ILE A 132 -3.21 18.34 -4.17
N PHE A 133 -2.32 19.22 -3.75
CA PHE A 133 -2.15 19.60 -2.35
C PHE A 133 -2.82 20.95 -2.10
N LYS A 134 -3.67 21.02 -1.07
CA LYS A 134 -4.35 22.26 -0.65
C LYS A 134 -3.60 22.86 0.53
N LEU A 135 -2.89 23.92 0.29
CA LEU A 135 -2.21 24.70 1.32
C LEU A 135 -3.16 25.77 1.86
N VAL A 136 -3.59 25.61 3.10
CA VAL A 136 -4.43 26.60 3.79
C VAL A 136 -3.55 27.48 4.67
N LEU A 137 -3.73 28.80 4.57
CA LEU A 137 -3.04 29.76 5.42
C LEU A 137 -3.41 29.54 6.88
N SER A 138 -2.41 29.40 7.73
CA SER A 138 -2.55 29.31 9.19
C SER A 138 -1.44 30.08 9.87
N ASP A 139 -1.60 30.40 11.15
CA ASP A 139 -0.55 31.07 11.92
C ASP A 139 0.77 30.27 11.94
N ALA A 140 0.64 28.94 11.87
CA ALA A 140 1.79 28.05 11.89
C ALA A 140 2.61 28.08 10.59
N ASN A 141 2.01 28.36 9.42
CA ASN A 141 2.66 28.31 8.10
C ASN A 141 2.63 29.66 7.34
N ALA A 142 2.28 30.75 8.01
CA ALA A 142 2.03 32.04 7.35
C ALA A 142 3.22 32.54 6.54
N GLN A 143 4.44 32.37 7.02
CA GLN A 143 5.65 32.81 6.33
C GLN A 143 5.88 31.99 5.05
N GLU A 144 5.79 30.66 5.15
CA GLU A 144 5.97 29.73 4.02
C GLU A 144 4.86 29.93 2.99
N TYR A 145 3.61 30.11 3.44
CA TYR A 145 2.48 30.42 2.56
C TYR A 145 2.74 31.69 1.73
N LEU A 146 3.20 32.76 2.36
CA LEU A 146 3.51 34.01 1.67
C LEU A 146 4.68 33.87 0.67
N SER A 147 5.74 33.16 1.05
CA SER A 147 6.86 32.90 0.15
C SER A 147 6.43 32.10 -1.07
N ILE A 148 5.63 31.04 -0.87
CA ILE A 148 5.13 30.19 -1.95
C ILE A 148 4.20 30.98 -2.88
N THR A 149 3.26 31.75 -2.34
CA THR A 149 2.30 32.52 -3.14
C THR A 149 2.93 33.68 -3.90
N LYS A 150 4.07 34.21 -3.43
CA LYS A 150 4.88 35.22 -4.14
C LYS A 150 5.82 34.63 -5.19
N GLY A 151 5.93 33.29 -5.26
CA GLY A 151 6.84 32.62 -6.18
C GLY A 151 8.32 32.73 -5.75
N GLU A 152 8.59 32.90 -4.46
CA GLU A 152 9.95 32.89 -3.95
C GLU A 152 10.53 31.46 -4.01
N LEU A 153 11.85 31.35 -4.10
CA LEU A 153 12.52 30.03 -4.08
C LEU A 153 12.35 29.38 -2.70
N VAL A 154 11.70 28.23 -2.67
CA VAL A 154 11.45 27.43 -1.49
C VAL A 154 12.03 26.03 -1.67
N LYS A 155 12.74 25.55 -0.66
CA LYS A 155 13.24 24.19 -0.66
C LYS A 155 12.14 23.25 -0.17
N TYR A 156 11.64 22.39 -1.07
CA TYR A 156 10.60 21.42 -0.70
C TYR A 156 11.18 20.07 -0.31
N SER A 157 10.55 19.44 0.67
CA SER A 157 10.77 18.03 0.98
C SER A 157 9.44 17.36 1.37
N ALA A 158 9.37 16.06 1.17
CA ALA A 158 8.22 15.25 1.53
C ALA A 158 8.66 14.04 2.33
N LYS A 159 7.93 13.74 3.40
CA LYS A 159 8.12 12.55 4.25
C LYS A 159 6.78 11.86 4.43
N GLY A 160 6.77 10.54 4.37
CA GLY A 160 5.53 9.82 4.51
C GLY A 160 5.64 8.34 4.23
N THR A 161 4.53 7.74 3.83
CA THR A 161 4.44 6.31 3.51
C THR A 161 3.87 6.11 2.10
N ILE A 162 4.43 5.14 1.39
CA ILE A 162 3.91 4.64 0.12
C ILE A 162 3.41 3.22 0.32
N THR A 163 2.21 2.93 -0.16
CA THR A 163 1.60 1.60 -0.15
C THR A 163 1.68 1.00 -1.54
N ALA A 164 2.51 -0.02 -1.69
CA ALA A 164 2.63 -0.82 -2.90
C ALA A 164 1.88 -2.14 -2.73
N GLU A 165 1.16 -2.57 -3.76
CA GLU A 165 0.37 -3.80 -3.71
C GLU A 165 0.52 -4.64 -4.96
N THR A 166 0.45 -5.96 -4.77
CA THR A 166 0.23 -6.97 -5.81
C THR A 166 -1.14 -7.62 -5.60
N ALA A 167 -1.47 -8.65 -6.40
CA ALA A 167 -2.70 -9.43 -6.20
C ALA A 167 -2.75 -10.16 -4.84
N TRP A 168 -1.61 -10.39 -4.18
CA TRP A 168 -1.48 -11.26 -3.00
C TRP A 168 -0.79 -10.60 -1.80
N SER A 169 -0.15 -9.46 -1.99
CA SER A 169 0.68 -8.81 -0.99
C SER A 169 0.50 -7.30 -1.02
N LEU A 170 0.58 -6.70 0.16
CA LEU A 170 0.55 -5.26 0.37
C LEU A 170 1.71 -4.91 1.30
N VAL A 171 2.51 -3.92 0.90
CA VAL A 171 3.65 -3.43 1.69
C VAL A 171 3.55 -1.91 1.82
N GLU A 172 3.72 -1.44 3.04
CA GLU A 172 3.88 -0.02 3.35
C GLU A 172 5.36 0.27 3.60
N LYS A 173 5.87 1.29 2.92
CA LYS A 173 7.26 1.74 3.05
C LYS A 173 7.30 3.22 3.38
N GLU A 174 8.07 3.57 4.41
CA GLU A 174 8.37 4.97 4.72
C GLU A 174 9.37 5.56 3.71
N PHE A 175 9.20 6.84 3.41
CA PHE A 175 10.12 7.58 2.55
C PHE A 175 10.36 8.99 3.06
N GLU A 176 11.51 9.50 2.69
CA GLU A 176 11.89 10.90 2.83
C GLU A 176 12.58 11.33 1.53
N SER A 177 12.10 12.41 0.93
CA SER A 177 12.65 12.94 -0.31
C SER A 177 12.71 14.45 -0.29
N ILE A 178 13.82 14.97 -0.75
CA ILE A 178 14.07 16.41 -0.93
C ILE A 178 14.01 16.67 -2.42
N MET A 179 13.35 17.75 -2.83
CA MET A 179 13.34 18.21 -4.22
C MET A 179 14.72 18.77 -4.56
N GLU A 180 15.39 18.20 -5.58
CA GLU A 180 16.69 18.65 -6.10
C GLU A 180 16.55 19.86 -7.02
#